data_7693b66d948ee7ed0f5a5dd215a3e177
#
_entry.id   7693b66d948ee7ed0f5a5dd215a3e177
#
_cell.length_a   1.000
_cell.length_b   1.000
_cell.length_c   1.000
_cell.angle_alpha   90.00
_cell.angle_beta   90.00
_cell.angle_gamma   90.00
#
_symmetry.space_group_name_H-M   'P 1'
#
loop_
_entity.id
_entity.type
_entity.pdbx_description
1 polymer ?
#
loop_
_entity_poly.entity_id
_entity_poly.type
_entity_poly.pdbx_seq_one_letter_code
_entity_poly.pdbx_strand_id
1 'polypeptide(L)'
;MNRKLLPLFLLSSSIAAAQQPNIVMLFVDDLGWSDLGYQNSEFETPNIDKLKHDGLYFSRTYVSTATSSPSRASLLTGKEALRCGFVRHIYDNPDREEFQTMAKDPGHMKSRGWLPLYEITYAERLKEFGYYNYFVGKWHLGHEPYYPIHQGFDAMYGTCEHGHPNSYYQPFFKTENPFPDTSNSEYLTDKLTEGAVGFIEHCADKQPFLLNVWYYAVHDP
;
A
#
# COMPACT_ATOMS: atom_id res chain seq x y z
N MET A 1 -71.21 -14.80 16.94
CA MET A 1 -69.81 -14.57 17.35
C MET A 1 -68.97 -14.32 16.11
N ASN A 2 -68.74 -13.06 15.73
CA ASN A 2 -67.96 -12.66 14.56
C ASN A 2 -66.50 -12.48 14.99
N ARG A 3 -65.64 -13.40 14.63
CA ARG A 3 -64.18 -13.24 14.77
C ARG A 3 -63.66 -12.37 13.62
N LYS A 4 -63.30 -11.14 13.91
CA LYS A 4 -62.56 -10.27 12.98
C LYS A 4 -61.11 -10.75 12.93
N LEU A 5 -60.69 -11.30 11.78
CA LEU A 5 -59.29 -11.57 11.48
C LEU A 5 -58.59 -10.22 11.25
N LEU A 6 -57.63 -9.90 12.09
CA LEU A 6 -56.72 -8.77 11.90
C LEU A 6 -55.68 -9.20 10.83
N PRO A 7 -55.44 -8.43 9.76
CA PRO A 7 -54.34 -8.75 8.84
C PRO A 7 -53.00 -8.46 9.49
N LEU A 8 -52.19 -9.49 9.58
CA LEU A 8 -50.79 -9.37 10.02
C LEU A 8 -49.97 -8.71 8.89
N PHE A 9 -49.70 -7.42 9.00
CA PHE A 9 -48.76 -6.74 8.11
C PHE A 9 -47.36 -7.21 8.47
N LEU A 10 -46.79 -8.08 7.66
CA LEU A 10 -45.36 -8.37 7.64
C LEU A 10 -44.64 -7.13 7.09
N LEU A 11 -44.09 -6.31 7.99
CA LEU A 11 -43.05 -5.33 7.61
C LEU A 11 -41.82 -6.11 7.17
N SER A 12 -41.62 -6.29 5.86
CA SER A 12 -40.35 -6.65 5.31
C SER A 12 -39.43 -5.44 5.43
N SER A 13 -38.66 -5.37 6.51
CA SER A 13 -37.55 -4.46 6.61
C SER A 13 -36.52 -4.94 5.55
N SER A 14 -36.51 -4.28 4.41
CA SER A 14 -35.37 -4.36 3.51
C SER A 14 -34.17 -3.78 4.27
N ILE A 15 -33.31 -4.66 4.79
CA ILE A 15 -31.97 -4.28 5.22
C ILE A 15 -31.30 -3.84 3.92
N ALA A 16 -31.22 -2.54 3.68
CA ALA A 16 -30.35 -2.01 2.65
C ALA A 16 -28.94 -2.48 3.03
N ALA A 17 -28.40 -3.44 2.29
CA ALA A 17 -27.01 -3.83 2.46
C ALA A 17 -26.18 -2.58 2.21
N ALA A 18 -25.52 -2.10 3.25
CA ALA A 18 -24.63 -0.95 3.11
C ALA A 18 -23.61 -1.30 2.01
N GLN A 19 -23.53 -0.46 0.99
CA GLN A 19 -22.56 -0.65 -0.08
C GLN A 19 -21.15 -0.57 0.53
N GLN A 20 -20.33 -1.59 0.28
CA GLN A 20 -18.96 -1.59 0.75
C GLN A 20 -18.18 -0.45 0.06
N PRO A 21 -17.48 0.41 0.82
CA PRO A 21 -16.75 1.52 0.23
C PRO A 21 -15.51 1.02 -0.51
N ASN A 22 -15.14 1.70 -1.58
CA ASN A 22 -13.80 1.56 -2.15
C ASN A 22 -12.76 2.15 -1.19
N ILE A 23 -11.60 1.53 -1.10
CA ILE A 23 -10.50 1.96 -0.24
C ILE A 23 -9.31 2.33 -1.12
N VAL A 24 -8.85 3.58 -1.03
CA VAL A 24 -7.63 4.05 -1.69
C VAL A 24 -6.65 4.48 -0.63
N MET A 25 -5.47 3.85 -0.61
CA MET A 25 -4.38 4.18 0.29
C MET A 25 -3.24 4.81 -0.49
N LEU A 26 -3.01 6.10 -0.28
CA LEU A 26 -1.85 6.82 -0.81
C LEU A 26 -0.76 6.81 0.25
N PHE A 27 0.37 6.17 -0.03
CA PHE A 27 1.50 6.06 0.89
C PHE A 27 2.75 6.65 0.25
N VAL A 28 3.31 7.66 0.90
CA VAL A 28 4.45 8.43 0.39
C VAL A 28 5.69 8.06 1.20
N ASP A 29 6.79 7.76 0.50
CA ASP A 29 8.03 7.32 1.11
C ASP A 29 8.90 8.52 1.50
N ASP A 30 9.44 8.51 2.72
CA ASP A 30 10.32 9.54 3.26
C ASP A 30 9.75 10.98 3.28
N LEU A 31 8.43 11.14 3.23
CA LEU A 31 7.80 12.45 3.36
C LEU A 31 7.91 12.93 4.82
N GLY A 32 8.59 14.05 5.00
CA GLY A 32 8.76 14.65 6.32
C GLY A 32 7.44 15.21 6.88
N TRP A 33 7.29 15.16 8.20
CA TRP A 33 6.10 15.69 8.87
C TRP A 33 5.81 17.16 8.55
N SER A 34 6.86 17.97 8.33
CA SER A 34 6.75 19.39 8.04
C SER A 34 6.69 19.74 6.55
N ASP A 35 6.72 18.76 5.66
CA ASP A 35 6.91 19.00 4.21
C ASP A 35 5.60 19.24 3.45
N LEU A 36 4.47 19.23 4.14
CA LEU A 36 3.17 19.52 3.55
C LEU A 36 2.82 21.01 3.63
N GLY A 37 2.18 21.55 2.61
CA GLY A 37 1.89 22.97 2.48
C GLY A 37 1.19 23.58 3.67
N TYR A 38 0.26 22.86 4.30
CA TYR A 38 -0.41 23.32 5.51
C TYR A 38 0.47 23.32 6.79
N GLN A 39 1.66 22.71 6.74
CA GLN A 39 2.65 22.72 7.83
C GLN A 39 3.78 23.70 7.53
N ASN A 40 4.14 23.83 6.26
CA ASN A 40 5.26 24.64 5.81
C ASN A 40 4.91 25.32 4.48
N SER A 41 5.09 26.61 4.40
CA SER A 41 4.76 27.39 3.19
C SER A 41 5.76 27.25 2.04
N GLU A 42 6.87 26.53 2.22
CA GLU A 42 7.88 26.34 1.17
C GLU A 42 7.42 25.34 0.10
N PHE A 43 6.51 24.41 0.45
CA PHE A 43 5.98 23.41 -0.46
C PHE A 43 4.50 23.63 -0.73
N GLU A 44 4.13 23.60 -2.00
CA GLU A 44 2.74 23.70 -2.40
C GLU A 44 2.13 22.31 -2.57
N THR A 45 1.19 21.95 -1.68
CA THR A 45 0.49 20.65 -1.72
C THR A 45 -1.03 20.81 -1.75
N PRO A 46 -1.59 21.57 -2.73
CA PRO A 46 -2.98 22.03 -2.69
C PRO A 46 -4.01 20.87 -2.62
N ASN A 47 -3.74 19.76 -3.28
CA ASN A 47 -4.64 18.61 -3.28
C ASN A 47 -4.59 17.84 -1.95
N ILE A 48 -3.41 17.72 -1.32
CA ILE A 48 -3.28 17.10 0.00
C ILE A 48 -3.89 18.01 1.06
N ASP A 49 -3.68 19.31 0.96
CA ASP A 49 -4.27 20.31 1.84
C ASP A 49 -5.81 20.25 1.77
N LYS A 50 -6.36 20.07 0.56
CA LYS A 50 -7.79 19.87 0.35
C LYS A 50 -8.28 18.58 1.01
N LEU A 51 -7.56 17.46 0.88
CA LEU A 51 -7.92 16.21 1.56
C LEU A 51 -7.95 16.38 3.09
N LYS A 52 -6.99 17.10 3.65
CA LYS A 52 -7.00 17.44 5.08
C LYS A 52 -8.21 18.28 5.48
N HIS A 53 -8.57 19.24 4.65
CA HIS A 53 -9.72 20.12 4.91
C HIS A 53 -11.06 19.37 4.86
N ASP A 54 -11.21 18.47 3.88
CA ASP A 54 -12.46 17.78 3.60
C ASP A 54 -12.64 16.48 4.42
N GLY A 55 -11.54 15.98 5.03
CA GLY A 55 -11.53 14.70 5.75
C GLY A 55 -11.16 14.83 7.22
N LEU A 56 -10.74 13.69 7.79
CA LEU A 56 -10.23 13.63 9.16
C LEU A 56 -8.69 13.74 9.15
N TYR A 57 -8.18 14.67 9.92
CA TYR A 57 -6.75 14.86 10.13
C TYR A 57 -6.30 14.32 11.48
N PHE A 58 -5.39 13.36 11.46
CA PHE A 58 -4.79 12.77 12.65
C PHE A 58 -3.47 13.47 12.98
N SER A 59 -3.50 14.43 13.87
CA SER A 59 -2.33 15.28 14.21
C SER A 59 -1.22 14.54 14.97
N ARG A 60 -1.49 13.35 15.51
CA ARG A 60 -0.55 12.52 16.29
C ARG A 60 -0.58 11.08 15.82
N THR A 61 -0.19 10.87 14.58
CA THR A 61 -0.05 9.54 13.97
C THR A 61 1.42 9.28 13.73
N TYR A 62 1.87 8.09 14.07
CA TYR A 62 3.27 7.69 13.97
C TYR A 62 3.37 6.38 13.18
N VAL A 63 4.35 6.30 12.30
CA VAL A 63 4.75 5.03 11.70
C VAL A 63 5.44 4.16 12.75
N SER A 64 5.38 2.84 12.60
CA SER A 64 5.93 1.92 13.60
C SER A 64 7.46 1.98 13.69
N THR A 65 8.12 2.30 12.59
CA THR A 65 9.58 2.45 12.51
C THR A 65 9.98 3.52 11.49
N ALA A 66 11.21 4.01 11.61
CA ALA A 66 11.76 5.03 10.72
C ALA A 66 12.24 4.49 9.36
N THR A 67 12.28 3.17 9.16
CA THR A 67 12.82 2.55 7.94
C THR A 67 11.74 1.81 7.16
N SER A 68 11.94 1.73 5.84
CA SER A 68 10.94 1.34 4.85
C SER A 68 10.33 -0.05 5.08
N SER A 69 11.11 -1.13 5.00
CA SER A 69 10.57 -2.51 5.06
C SER A 69 9.87 -2.81 6.39
N PRO A 70 10.42 -2.46 7.56
CA PRO A 70 9.73 -2.65 8.83
C PRO A 70 8.41 -1.88 8.91
N SER A 71 8.39 -0.61 8.47
CA SER A 71 7.19 0.22 8.47
C SER A 71 6.09 -0.36 7.57
N ARG A 72 6.48 -0.83 6.37
CA ARG A 72 5.58 -1.46 5.39
C ARG A 72 5.03 -2.80 5.90
N ALA A 73 5.88 -3.64 6.50
CA ALA A 73 5.45 -4.89 7.12
C ALA A 73 4.43 -4.65 8.23
N SER A 74 4.69 -3.66 9.10
CA SER A 74 3.76 -3.29 10.18
C SER A 74 2.43 -2.76 9.64
N LEU A 75 2.47 -1.92 8.60
CA LEU A 75 1.26 -1.38 7.98
C LEU A 75 0.41 -2.49 7.39
N LEU A 76 1.00 -3.44 6.66
CA LEU A 76 0.29 -4.54 6.02
C LEU A 76 -0.33 -5.53 7.02
N THR A 77 0.40 -5.84 8.09
CA THR A 77 0.03 -6.92 9.02
C THR A 77 -0.67 -6.43 10.28
N GLY A 78 -0.62 -5.13 10.57
CA GLY A 78 -1.07 -4.57 11.85
C GLY A 78 -0.23 -5.01 13.05
N LYS A 79 0.98 -5.56 12.83
CA LYS A 79 1.90 -6.02 13.87
C LYS A 79 3.10 -5.09 14.01
N GLU A 80 3.70 -5.06 15.18
CA GLU A 80 5.02 -4.47 15.34
C GLU A 80 6.05 -5.14 14.42
N ALA A 81 6.92 -4.35 13.79
CA ALA A 81 7.90 -4.83 12.81
C ALA A 81 8.78 -5.97 13.34
N LEU A 82 9.21 -5.87 14.59
CA LEU A 82 10.01 -6.90 15.26
C LEU A 82 9.30 -8.24 15.37
N ARG A 83 7.97 -8.24 15.49
CA ARG A 83 7.17 -9.49 15.51
C ARG A 83 7.12 -10.15 14.14
N CYS A 84 7.25 -9.38 13.07
CA CYS A 84 7.42 -9.89 11.71
C CYS A 84 8.88 -10.24 11.38
N GLY A 85 9.80 -10.01 12.33
CA GLY A 85 11.23 -10.31 12.18
C GLY A 85 12.03 -9.21 11.47
N PHE A 86 11.45 -8.02 11.29
CA PHE A 86 12.15 -6.89 10.69
C PHE A 86 12.76 -5.99 11.76
N VAL A 87 14.08 -5.93 11.79
CA VAL A 87 14.86 -5.04 12.63
C VAL A 87 15.24 -3.77 11.89
N ARG A 88 15.41 -3.88 10.56
CA ARG A 88 15.77 -2.80 9.64
C ARG A 88 15.21 -3.06 8.25
N HIS A 89 15.41 -2.11 7.32
CA HIS A 89 15.02 -2.30 5.92
C HIS A 89 15.81 -3.45 5.27
N ILE A 90 15.22 -4.01 4.24
CA ILE A 90 15.86 -5.01 3.39
C ILE A 90 16.93 -4.30 2.56
N TYR A 91 18.14 -4.84 2.53
CA TYR A 91 19.16 -4.46 1.58
C TYR A 91 19.02 -5.30 0.31
N ASP A 92 19.69 -4.89 -0.74
CA ASP A 92 19.86 -5.75 -1.91
C ASP A 92 20.26 -7.15 -1.46
N ASN A 93 19.46 -8.14 -1.85
CA ASN A 93 19.57 -9.51 -1.38
C ASN A 93 19.82 -10.46 -2.57
N PRO A 94 20.99 -10.36 -3.24
CA PRO A 94 21.29 -11.16 -4.43
C PRO A 94 21.29 -12.66 -4.15
N ASP A 95 21.69 -13.04 -2.92
CA ASP A 95 21.69 -14.43 -2.48
C ASP A 95 20.33 -14.90 -1.96
N ARG A 96 19.34 -13.97 -1.89
CA ARG A 96 17.97 -14.24 -1.44
C ARG A 96 17.90 -14.98 -0.12
N GLU A 97 18.70 -14.54 0.85
CA GLU A 97 18.72 -15.10 2.19
C GLU A 97 17.47 -14.68 2.99
N GLU A 98 16.92 -15.63 3.75
CA GLU A 98 15.78 -15.37 4.63
C GLU A 98 16.11 -14.33 5.71
N PHE A 99 17.35 -14.34 6.21
CA PHE A 99 17.82 -13.40 7.22
C PHE A 99 19.12 -12.74 6.78
N GLN A 100 19.11 -11.44 6.79
CA GLN A 100 20.26 -10.60 6.48
C GLN A 100 20.93 -10.11 7.76
N THR A 101 22.26 -10.07 7.76
CA THR A 101 23.07 -9.48 8.83
C THR A 101 23.99 -8.43 8.24
N MET A 102 23.97 -7.20 8.78
CA MET A 102 24.93 -6.19 8.35
C MET A 102 26.26 -6.34 9.06
N ALA A 103 27.34 -6.30 8.30
CA ALA A 103 28.70 -6.35 8.85
C ALA A 103 29.02 -5.17 9.78
N LYS A 104 28.37 -4.02 9.58
CA LYS A 104 28.58 -2.79 10.38
C LYS A 104 27.58 -2.66 11.55
N ASP A 105 26.66 -3.58 11.70
CA ASP A 105 25.71 -3.58 12.81
C ASP A 105 26.40 -4.11 14.08
N PRO A 106 26.60 -3.28 15.12
CA PRO A 106 27.31 -3.70 16.32
C PRO A 106 26.60 -4.83 17.07
N GLY A 107 25.28 -4.98 16.88
CA GLY A 107 24.49 -6.04 17.49
C GLY A 107 24.43 -7.31 16.66
N HIS A 108 24.92 -7.30 15.43
CA HIS A 108 24.77 -8.41 14.46
C HIS A 108 23.35 -8.99 14.39
N MET A 109 22.34 -8.13 14.58
CA MET A 109 20.96 -8.55 14.59
C MET A 109 20.51 -8.99 13.20
N LYS A 110 19.91 -10.17 13.15
CA LYS A 110 19.30 -10.67 11.91
C LYS A 110 17.99 -9.92 11.62
N SER A 111 17.82 -9.50 10.39
CA SER A 111 16.57 -8.94 9.87
C SER A 111 16.08 -9.76 8.70
N ARG A 112 14.76 -9.92 8.56
CA ARG A 112 14.21 -10.66 7.44
C ARG A 112 14.53 -10.02 6.10
N GLY A 113 14.75 -10.87 5.10
CA GLY A 113 14.95 -10.49 3.70
C GLY A 113 13.64 -10.42 2.89
N TRP A 114 12.49 -10.80 3.50
CA TRP A 114 11.14 -10.70 2.91
C TRP A 114 10.05 -10.84 3.97
N LEU A 115 8.83 -10.41 3.63
CA LEU A 115 7.65 -10.66 4.42
C LEU A 115 7.19 -12.12 4.19
N PRO A 116 7.17 -12.98 5.24
CA PRO A 116 6.77 -14.36 5.08
C PRO A 116 5.30 -14.50 4.65
N LEU A 117 5.02 -15.49 3.80
CA LEU A 117 3.65 -15.76 3.31
C LEU A 117 2.66 -16.20 4.40
N TYR A 118 3.12 -16.58 5.58
CA TYR A 118 2.25 -16.89 6.71
C TYR A 118 1.81 -15.65 7.52
N GLU A 119 2.39 -14.49 7.23
CA GLU A 119 1.96 -13.22 7.81
C GLU A 119 0.72 -12.74 7.06
N ILE A 120 -0.40 -12.70 7.76
CA ILE A 120 -1.67 -12.31 7.15
C ILE A 120 -1.74 -10.79 7.03
N THR A 121 -1.95 -10.31 5.82
CA THR A 121 -2.08 -8.89 5.49
C THR A 121 -3.54 -8.42 5.55
N TYR A 122 -3.74 -7.11 5.64
CA TYR A 122 -5.10 -6.55 5.52
C TYR A 122 -5.71 -6.79 4.12
N ALA A 123 -4.88 -6.94 3.08
CA ALA A 123 -5.37 -7.25 1.74
C ALA A 123 -5.99 -8.66 1.69
N GLU A 124 -5.35 -9.67 2.31
CA GLU A 124 -5.93 -11.00 2.43
C GLU A 124 -7.25 -10.97 3.20
N ARG A 125 -7.33 -10.18 4.28
CA ARG A 125 -8.58 -10.02 5.03
C ARG A 125 -9.69 -9.36 4.23
N LEU A 126 -9.39 -8.33 3.46
CA LEU A 126 -10.38 -7.67 2.60
C LEU A 126 -10.87 -8.57 1.48
N LYS A 127 -10.04 -9.48 1.01
CA LYS A 127 -10.41 -10.51 0.03
C LYS A 127 -11.54 -11.42 0.52
N GLU A 128 -11.55 -11.75 1.82
CA GLU A 128 -12.63 -12.51 2.46
C GLU A 128 -13.99 -11.78 2.38
N PHE A 129 -13.98 -10.46 2.21
CA PHE A 129 -15.16 -9.61 2.04
C PHE A 129 -15.46 -9.26 0.58
N GLY A 130 -14.80 -9.88 -0.38
CA GLY A 130 -15.06 -9.70 -1.81
C GLY A 130 -14.39 -8.48 -2.44
N TYR A 131 -13.41 -7.89 -1.78
CA TYR A 131 -12.62 -6.81 -2.37
C TYR A 131 -11.67 -7.34 -3.45
N TYR A 132 -11.55 -6.57 -4.53
CA TYR A 132 -10.47 -6.72 -5.51
C TYR A 132 -9.31 -5.83 -5.07
N ASN A 133 -8.16 -6.42 -4.82
CA ASN A 133 -7.01 -5.72 -4.25
C ASN A 133 -5.95 -5.44 -5.31
N TYR A 134 -5.61 -4.17 -5.51
CA TYR A 134 -4.62 -3.75 -6.48
C TYR A 134 -3.47 -2.99 -5.81
N PHE A 135 -2.24 -3.35 -6.18
CA PHE A 135 -1.03 -2.75 -5.63
C PHE A 135 -0.26 -1.99 -6.70
N VAL A 136 0.15 -0.75 -6.42
CA VAL A 136 0.93 0.10 -7.31
C VAL A 136 2.16 0.63 -6.59
N GLY A 137 3.35 0.42 -7.16
CA GLY A 137 4.59 1.04 -6.73
C GLY A 137 5.48 0.22 -5.80
N LYS A 138 6.10 0.89 -4.83
CA LYS A 138 7.17 0.36 -3.98
C LYS A 138 6.67 -0.71 -3.02
N TRP A 139 7.19 -1.94 -3.19
CA TRP A 139 6.95 -3.05 -2.26
C TRP A 139 7.96 -3.07 -1.12
N HIS A 140 9.21 -3.31 -1.45
CA HIS A 140 10.35 -3.40 -0.54
C HIS A 140 10.16 -4.39 0.63
N LEU A 141 9.42 -5.47 0.39
CA LEU A 141 9.16 -6.57 1.34
C LEU A 141 9.53 -7.94 0.76
N GLY A 142 10.48 -7.96 -0.16
CA GLY A 142 11.03 -9.17 -0.76
C GLY A 142 10.88 -9.19 -2.28
N HIS A 143 11.40 -10.28 -2.83
CA HIS A 143 11.42 -10.64 -4.24
C HIS A 143 10.36 -11.71 -4.53
N GLU A 144 10.24 -12.19 -5.77
CA GLU A 144 9.42 -13.36 -6.09
C GLU A 144 9.92 -14.59 -5.30
N PRO A 145 9.05 -15.37 -4.59
CA PRO A 145 7.59 -15.37 -4.64
C PRO A 145 6.89 -14.54 -3.53
N TYR A 146 7.52 -13.50 -2.99
CA TYR A 146 7.00 -12.71 -1.87
C TYR A 146 6.39 -11.37 -2.32
N TYR A 147 6.08 -11.23 -3.60
CA TYR A 147 5.44 -10.04 -4.16
C TYR A 147 3.97 -9.88 -3.71
N PRO A 148 3.37 -8.69 -3.91
CA PRO A 148 2.00 -8.39 -3.48
C PRO A 148 0.97 -9.43 -3.92
N ILE A 149 1.11 -9.99 -5.13
CA ILE A 149 0.19 -11.01 -5.67
C ILE A 149 0.14 -12.30 -4.83
N HIS A 150 1.16 -12.55 -4.02
CA HIS A 150 1.21 -13.68 -3.07
C HIS A 150 0.85 -13.28 -1.64
N GLN A 151 0.53 -11.98 -1.44
CA GLN A 151 0.21 -11.38 -0.14
C GLN A 151 -1.18 -10.72 -0.13
N GLY A 152 -2.12 -11.30 -0.89
CA GLY A 152 -3.52 -10.89 -0.89
C GLY A 152 -3.94 -9.88 -1.95
N PHE A 153 -3.02 -9.41 -2.79
CA PHE A 153 -3.37 -8.56 -3.94
C PHE A 153 -3.66 -9.41 -5.18
N ASP A 154 -4.63 -8.98 -5.99
CA ASP A 154 -5.04 -9.68 -7.21
C ASP A 154 -4.20 -9.30 -8.42
N ALA A 155 -3.64 -8.08 -8.40
CA ALA A 155 -2.72 -7.60 -9.41
C ALA A 155 -1.78 -6.53 -8.84
N MET A 156 -0.69 -6.26 -9.57
CA MET A 156 0.28 -5.24 -9.21
C MET A 156 0.80 -4.50 -10.44
N TYR A 157 1.29 -3.27 -10.25
CA TYR A 157 1.84 -2.42 -11.29
C TYR A 157 3.02 -1.58 -10.78
N GLY A 158 4.10 -1.50 -11.56
CA GLY A 158 5.27 -0.70 -11.18
C GLY A 158 5.99 -1.18 -9.93
N THR A 159 5.90 -2.49 -9.63
CA THR A 159 6.42 -3.12 -8.41
C THR A 159 7.60 -4.01 -8.74
N CYS A 160 8.68 -3.83 -7.99
CA CYS A 160 9.89 -4.65 -8.07
C CYS A 160 10.48 -4.89 -6.67
N GLU A 161 11.58 -5.65 -6.61
CA GLU A 161 12.25 -5.94 -5.33
C GLU A 161 13.01 -4.74 -4.74
N HIS A 162 13.35 -3.75 -5.58
CA HIS A 162 14.15 -2.61 -5.16
C HIS A 162 13.43 -1.67 -4.19
N GLY A 163 14.18 -1.18 -3.21
CA GLY A 163 13.69 -0.22 -2.22
C GLY A 163 13.61 1.23 -2.71
N HIS A 164 14.31 1.56 -3.81
CA HIS A 164 14.32 2.88 -4.43
C HIS A 164 14.62 2.77 -5.92
N PRO A 165 14.22 3.73 -6.76
CA PRO A 165 14.60 3.75 -8.16
C PRO A 165 16.05 4.20 -8.31
N ASN A 166 16.69 3.85 -9.42
CA ASN A 166 17.99 4.43 -9.78
C ASN A 166 17.85 5.84 -10.39
N SER A 167 16.65 6.17 -10.84
CA SER A 167 16.27 7.46 -11.41
C SER A 167 14.76 7.57 -11.38
N TYR A 168 14.24 8.78 -11.17
CA TYR A 168 12.81 9.08 -11.38
C TYR A 168 12.46 9.27 -12.86
N TYR A 169 13.45 9.28 -13.75
CA TYR A 169 13.28 9.28 -15.20
C TYR A 169 13.79 7.97 -15.80
N GLN A 170 13.21 7.53 -16.92
CA GLN A 170 13.58 6.28 -17.56
C GLN A 170 15.08 6.23 -17.95
N PRO A 171 15.74 5.07 -17.77
CA PRO A 171 15.23 3.83 -17.14
C PRO A 171 15.18 3.97 -15.61
N PHE A 172 14.03 3.66 -15.02
CA PHE A 172 13.80 3.81 -13.57
C PHE A 172 14.66 2.86 -12.74
N PHE A 173 14.80 1.62 -13.21
CA PHE A 173 15.59 0.56 -12.57
C PHE A 173 16.59 0.00 -13.57
N LYS A 174 17.78 -0.39 -13.09
CA LYS A 174 18.84 -0.91 -13.97
C LYS A 174 18.66 -2.37 -14.35
N THR A 175 18.06 -3.16 -13.48
CA THR A 175 18.04 -4.62 -13.58
C THR A 175 16.71 -5.20 -14.02
N GLU A 176 15.62 -4.43 -13.88
CA GLU A 176 14.29 -4.87 -14.26
C GLU A 176 13.39 -3.71 -14.70
N ASN A 177 12.36 -4.04 -15.47
CA ASN A 177 11.30 -3.11 -15.82
C ASN A 177 9.97 -3.64 -15.26
N PRO A 178 9.45 -3.05 -14.16
CA PRO A 178 8.22 -3.51 -13.54
C PRO A 178 6.94 -3.06 -14.26
N PHE A 179 7.09 -2.41 -15.41
CA PHE A 179 5.97 -1.90 -16.19
C PHE A 179 5.72 -2.77 -17.41
N PRO A 180 4.51 -3.34 -17.55
CA PRO A 180 4.17 -4.18 -18.70
C PRO A 180 3.94 -3.37 -19.98
N ASP A 181 3.67 -2.07 -19.84
CA ASP A 181 3.43 -1.17 -20.95
C ASP A 181 4.69 -0.37 -21.33
N THR A 182 4.72 0.07 -22.58
CA THR A 182 5.77 0.92 -23.13
C THR A 182 5.35 2.39 -23.16
N SER A 183 4.31 2.77 -22.41
CA SER A 183 3.86 4.17 -22.38
C SER A 183 5.00 5.08 -21.95
N ASN A 184 5.05 6.25 -22.58
CA ASN A 184 6.19 7.15 -22.50
C ASN A 184 6.11 8.15 -21.34
N SER A 185 5.39 7.82 -20.26
CA SER A 185 5.51 8.65 -19.07
C SER A 185 6.95 8.55 -18.57
N GLU A 186 7.66 9.63 -18.69
CA GLU A 186 9.10 9.68 -18.41
C GLU A 186 9.38 9.79 -16.91
N TYR A 187 8.39 10.23 -16.13
CA TYR A 187 8.52 10.46 -14.70
C TYR A 187 7.80 9.36 -13.90
N LEU A 188 8.53 8.70 -13.00
CA LEU A 188 8.06 7.52 -12.28
C LEU A 188 6.76 7.76 -11.50
N THR A 189 6.67 8.89 -10.80
CA THR A 189 5.49 9.22 -9.99
C THR A 189 4.24 9.39 -10.86
N ASP A 190 4.37 10.02 -12.01
CA ASP A 190 3.26 10.18 -12.97
C ASP A 190 2.84 8.82 -13.53
N LYS A 191 3.81 7.98 -13.91
CA LYS A 191 3.52 6.64 -14.43
C LYS A 191 2.78 5.75 -13.43
N LEU A 192 3.17 5.78 -12.17
CA LEU A 192 2.45 5.07 -11.11
C LEU A 192 1.03 5.63 -10.92
N THR A 193 0.89 6.94 -10.98
CA THR A 193 -0.40 7.64 -10.85
C THR A 193 -1.33 7.29 -12.02
N GLU A 194 -0.82 7.28 -13.26
CA GLU A 194 -1.57 6.85 -14.46
C GLU A 194 -2.09 5.42 -14.30
N GLY A 195 -1.25 4.49 -13.82
CA GLY A 195 -1.66 3.10 -13.56
C GLY A 195 -2.76 3.01 -12.50
N ALA A 196 -2.68 3.83 -11.44
CA ALA A 196 -3.69 3.89 -10.39
C ALA A 196 -5.02 4.47 -10.88
N VAL A 197 -4.98 5.56 -11.66
CA VAL A 197 -6.16 6.20 -12.26
C VAL A 197 -6.85 5.25 -13.24
N GLY A 198 -6.07 4.63 -14.14
CA GLY A 198 -6.62 3.65 -15.10
C GLY A 198 -7.29 2.46 -14.41
N PHE A 199 -6.75 2.01 -13.27
CA PHE A 199 -7.41 0.99 -12.45
C PHE A 199 -8.75 1.49 -11.91
N ILE A 200 -8.80 2.69 -11.33
CA ILE A 200 -10.04 3.27 -10.78
C ILE A 200 -11.11 3.38 -11.87
N GLU A 201 -10.75 3.93 -13.03
CA GLU A 201 -11.67 4.08 -14.17
C GLU A 201 -12.23 2.74 -14.65
N HIS A 202 -11.41 1.68 -14.58
CA HIS A 202 -11.85 0.34 -15.00
C HIS A 202 -12.72 -0.36 -13.95
N CYS A 203 -12.50 -0.13 -12.65
CA CYS A 203 -13.07 -0.95 -11.58
C CYS A 203 -14.16 -0.26 -10.75
N ALA A 204 -14.31 1.07 -10.80
CA ALA A 204 -15.12 1.84 -9.85
C ALA A 204 -16.56 1.35 -9.66
N ASP A 205 -17.19 0.88 -10.75
CA ASP A 205 -18.60 0.48 -10.75
C ASP A 205 -18.81 -1.06 -10.75
N LYS A 206 -17.73 -1.85 -10.62
CA LYS A 206 -17.82 -3.31 -10.79
C LYS A 206 -17.93 -4.06 -9.47
N GLN A 207 -17.09 -3.72 -8.53
CA GLN A 207 -17.00 -4.39 -7.22
C GLN A 207 -16.20 -3.50 -6.26
N PRO A 208 -16.34 -3.70 -4.94
CA PRO A 208 -15.51 -2.98 -3.98
C PRO A 208 -14.05 -3.32 -4.20
N PHE A 209 -13.18 -2.32 -4.11
CA PHE A 209 -11.75 -2.51 -4.30
C PHE A 209 -10.91 -1.86 -3.20
N LEU A 210 -9.75 -2.44 -2.98
CA LEU A 210 -8.62 -1.85 -2.28
C LEU A 210 -7.56 -1.46 -3.33
N LEU A 211 -7.20 -0.19 -3.38
CA LEU A 211 -6.10 0.31 -4.18
C LEU A 211 -5.00 0.83 -3.26
N ASN A 212 -3.85 0.20 -3.26
CA ASN A 212 -2.64 0.72 -2.63
C ASN A 212 -1.78 1.42 -3.67
N VAL A 213 -1.56 2.72 -3.51
CA VAL A 213 -0.59 3.48 -4.31
C VAL A 213 0.54 3.87 -3.38
N TRP A 214 1.60 3.08 -3.42
CA TRP A 214 2.77 3.25 -2.57
C TRP A 214 3.91 3.83 -3.40
N TYR A 215 4.02 5.14 -3.36
CA TYR A 215 5.01 5.86 -4.14
C TYR A 215 6.44 5.59 -3.67
N TYR A 216 7.40 5.64 -4.60
CA TYR A 216 8.82 5.74 -4.27
C TYR A 216 9.18 7.16 -3.82
N ALA A 217 8.47 8.18 -4.34
CA ALA A 217 8.63 9.57 -3.96
C ALA A 217 8.17 9.77 -2.49
N VAL A 218 8.85 10.62 -1.74
CA VAL A 218 9.91 11.56 -2.15
C VAL A 218 11.32 11.04 -1.77
N HIS A 219 11.50 9.72 -1.61
CA HIS A 219 12.80 9.10 -1.36
C HIS A 219 13.78 9.47 -2.46
N ASP A 220 15.05 9.73 -2.13
CA ASP A 220 16.12 9.95 -3.12
C ASP A 220 16.36 8.71 -4.00
N PRO A 221 16.82 8.88 -5.25
CA PRO A 221 17.14 7.79 -6.15
C PRO A 221 18.43 7.06 -5.78
#